data_b68e8d0436f3c5b5493fe09aea3f458c
#
_entry.id   b68e8d0436f3c5b5493fe09aea3f458c
#
_cell.length_a   1.000
_cell.length_b   1.000
_cell.length_c   1.000
_cell.angle_alpha   90.00
_cell.angle_beta   90.00
_cell.angle_gamma   90.00
#
_symmetry.space_group_name_H-M   'P 1'
#
loop_
_entity.id
_entity.type
_entity.pdbx_description
1 polymer ?
#
loop_
_entity_poly.entity_id
_entity_poly.type
_entity_poly.pdbx_seq_one_letter_code
_entity_poly.pdbx_strand_id
1 'polypeptide(L)'
;MSEQGYNKRGFKEIVTMSFLLIGLSLASFGQSRQSLQVMTYNIRHCAGMDLVVDYDRTSDVIIQQQPDVVALQELDSMTGRSGQRYQLEELAVRTQYHPVFGSAIDYDGGTYGVGILTRELPLSSKRIPLPGDEPRVLLVVELKDYVLACTHLDLEEAERLASVPLIVEEAQRWQKPFLLAGDWNDTPDSQLLQALTQHFTLLSGDHPTYPADAPKDCIDYVAIYKAQPAETLEYHVVEEPEASDHRPLVVRIKLSIGE
;
A
#
# COMPACT_ATOMS: atom_id res chain seq x y z
N MET A 1 -73.59 68.46 -22.29
CA MET A 1 -72.29 67.97 -22.77
C MET A 1 -71.65 67.38 -21.59
N SER A 2 -71.85 66.08 -21.36
CA SER A 2 -71.04 64.90 -21.54
C SER A 2 -69.66 65.01 -20.91
N GLU A 3 -69.46 64.25 -19.83
CA GLU A 3 -68.43 63.22 -19.89
C GLU A 3 -68.43 62.33 -18.67
N GLN A 4 -68.38 61.04 -18.97
CA GLN A 4 -68.43 59.94 -18.08
C GLN A 4 -67.06 59.75 -17.43
N GLY A 5 -67.05 59.56 -16.07
CA GLY A 5 -65.88 59.16 -15.34
C GLY A 5 -65.82 57.65 -15.06
N TYR A 6 -64.86 56.97 -15.64
CA TYR A 6 -64.63 55.53 -15.58
C TYR A 6 -63.95 55.13 -14.30
N ASN A 7 -64.60 54.25 -13.53
CA ASN A 7 -64.12 53.70 -12.27
C ASN A 7 -63.17 52.54 -12.56
N LYS A 8 -61.85 52.64 -12.21
CA LYS A 8 -60.87 51.53 -12.26
C LYS A 8 -60.60 51.06 -10.83
N ARG A 9 -61.21 49.95 -10.46
CA ARG A 9 -60.78 49.15 -9.31
C ARG A 9 -59.49 48.45 -9.71
N GLY A 10 -58.39 48.80 -9.06
CA GLY A 10 -57.09 48.10 -9.17
C GLY A 10 -57.09 46.87 -8.32
N PHE A 11 -57.01 45.74 -8.94
CA PHE A 11 -56.77 44.44 -8.32
C PHE A 11 -55.25 44.39 -7.95
N LYS A 12 -54.91 44.36 -6.68
CA LYS A 12 -53.54 44.08 -6.24
C LYS A 12 -53.40 42.57 -6.17
N GLU A 13 -52.73 41.98 -7.14
CA GLU A 13 -52.25 40.62 -7.04
C GLU A 13 -51.01 40.60 -6.11
N ILE A 14 -51.18 39.92 -4.96
CA ILE A 14 -50.04 39.63 -4.10
C ILE A 14 -49.45 38.33 -4.61
N VAL A 15 -48.31 38.46 -5.33
CA VAL A 15 -47.48 37.30 -5.69
C VAL A 15 -46.69 36.91 -4.48
N THR A 16 -47.15 35.85 -3.80
CA THR A 16 -46.41 35.22 -2.72
C THR A 16 -45.39 34.27 -3.32
N MET A 17 -44.14 34.72 -3.38
CA MET A 17 -43.00 33.93 -3.86
C MET A 17 -42.54 33.03 -2.68
N SER A 18 -43.03 31.80 -2.67
CA SER A 18 -42.57 30.77 -1.75
C SER A 18 -41.16 30.30 -2.17
N PHE A 19 -40.13 30.76 -1.45
CA PHE A 19 -38.79 30.19 -1.54
C PHE A 19 -38.78 28.82 -0.86
N LEU A 20 -38.83 27.77 -1.66
CA LEU A 20 -38.59 26.40 -1.18
C LEU A 20 -37.06 26.25 -1.01
N LEU A 21 -36.57 26.46 0.22
CA LEU A 21 -35.22 26.11 0.61
C LEU A 21 -35.09 24.57 0.62
N ILE A 22 -34.64 24.01 -0.48
CA ILE A 22 -34.17 22.62 -0.53
C ILE A 22 -32.81 22.61 0.17
N GLY A 23 -32.86 22.32 1.46
CA GLY A 23 -31.66 21.99 2.24
C GLY A 23 -31.07 20.67 1.71
N LEU A 24 -30.08 20.74 0.79
CA LEU A 24 -29.20 19.61 0.53
C LEU A 24 -28.36 19.37 1.80
N SER A 25 -28.86 18.48 2.66
CA SER A 25 -28.04 17.85 3.66
C SER A 25 -27.00 16.98 2.92
N LEU A 26 -25.80 17.51 2.73
CA LEU A 26 -24.64 16.71 2.44
C LEU A 26 -24.36 15.86 3.70
N ALA A 27 -25.12 14.77 3.85
CA ALA A 27 -24.73 13.67 4.71
C ALA A 27 -23.43 13.13 4.06
N SER A 28 -22.29 13.62 4.52
CA SER A 28 -21.02 12.94 4.33
C SER A 28 -21.14 11.61 5.08
N PHE A 29 -21.72 10.61 4.44
CA PHE A 29 -21.55 9.25 4.86
C PHE A 29 -20.06 8.97 4.79
N GLY A 30 -19.40 9.04 5.92
CA GLY A 30 -18.12 8.39 6.10
C GLY A 30 -18.35 6.92 5.78
N GLN A 31 -18.11 6.56 4.53
CA GLN A 31 -18.20 5.18 4.07
C GLN A 31 -17.11 4.45 4.85
N SER A 32 -17.51 3.68 5.87
CA SER A 32 -16.58 2.75 6.52
C SER A 32 -15.97 1.92 5.38
N ARG A 33 -14.66 2.00 5.22
CA ARG A 33 -13.95 1.27 4.15
C ARG A 33 -14.30 -0.20 4.30
N GLN A 34 -15.10 -0.74 3.41
CA GLN A 34 -15.64 -2.09 3.51
C GLN A 34 -14.53 -3.13 3.29
N SER A 35 -13.47 -2.75 2.59
CA SER A 35 -12.31 -3.61 2.34
C SER A 35 -11.07 -2.76 2.04
N LEU A 36 -9.89 -3.33 2.30
CA LEU A 36 -8.57 -2.79 1.98
C LEU A 36 -7.84 -3.77 1.06
N GLN A 37 -7.30 -3.29 -0.04
CA GLN A 37 -6.49 -4.08 -0.95
C GLN A 37 -5.02 -3.71 -0.79
N VAL A 38 -4.22 -4.66 -0.33
CA VAL A 38 -2.78 -4.55 -0.08
C VAL A 38 -2.05 -5.34 -1.14
N MET A 39 -1.00 -4.77 -1.71
CA MET A 39 -0.11 -5.44 -2.65
C MET A 39 1.31 -5.43 -2.08
N THR A 40 2.05 -6.52 -2.23
CA THR A 40 3.51 -6.53 -2.07
C THR A 40 4.15 -6.95 -3.38
N TYR A 41 5.26 -6.31 -3.73
CA TYR A 41 5.94 -6.57 -4.99
C TYR A 41 7.43 -6.21 -4.91
N ASN A 42 8.30 -7.22 -4.97
CA ASN A 42 9.71 -7.02 -5.23
C ASN A 42 9.87 -6.69 -6.73
N ILE A 43 10.29 -5.46 -7.02
CA ILE A 43 10.31 -4.92 -8.39
C ILE A 43 11.68 -4.99 -9.07
N ARG A 44 12.67 -5.59 -8.41
CA ARG A 44 14.01 -5.72 -8.96
C ARG A 44 14.51 -4.41 -9.59
N HIS A 45 14.50 -3.31 -8.86
CA HIS A 45 14.81 -1.94 -9.33
C HIS A 45 14.15 -1.58 -10.68
N CYS A 46 12.92 -2.02 -10.91
CA CYS A 46 12.14 -1.89 -12.16
C CYS A 46 12.79 -2.56 -13.37
N ALA A 47 13.74 -3.48 -13.18
CA ALA A 47 14.33 -4.26 -14.26
C ALA A 47 13.55 -5.58 -14.45
N GLY A 48 13.00 -5.75 -15.63
CA GLY A 48 12.31 -6.98 -15.99
C GLY A 48 13.26 -8.18 -16.20
N MET A 49 12.69 -9.30 -16.60
CA MET A 49 13.44 -10.51 -16.94
C MET A 49 14.39 -10.29 -18.14
N ASP A 50 14.14 -9.27 -18.95
CA ASP A 50 15.00 -8.79 -20.02
C ASP A 50 16.16 -7.88 -19.54
N LEU A 51 16.25 -7.62 -18.23
CA LEU A 51 17.22 -6.74 -17.59
C LEU A 51 17.08 -5.25 -17.99
N VAL A 52 15.96 -4.87 -18.59
CA VAL A 52 15.67 -3.49 -18.96
C VAL A 52 14.87 -2.81 -17.84
N VAL A 53 15.36 -1.67 -17.36
CA VAL A 53 14.62 -0.82 -16.41
C VAL A 53 13.47 -0.14 -17.14
N ASP A 54 12.23 -0.45 -16.74
CA ASP A 54 11.02 0.05 -17.36
C ASP A 54 9.96 0.42 -16.30
N TYR A 55 9.83 1.71 -16.05
CA TYR A 55 8.89 2.24 -15.05
C TYR A 55 7.43 2.12 -15.51
N ASP A 56 7.16 2.22 -16.81
CA ASP A 56 5.82 2.12 -17.35
C ASP A 56 5.31 0.69 -17.17
N ARG A 57 6.12 -0.32 -17.50
CA ARG A 57 5.82 -1.73 -17.27
C ARG A 57 5.51 -2.04 -15.79
N THR A 58 6.37 -1.61 -14.88
CA THR A 58 6.16 -1.84 -13.44
C THR A 58 4.91 -1.10 -12.93
N SER A 59 4.67 0.13 -13.40
CA SER A 59 3.49 0.91 -13.02
C SER A 59 2.20 0.30 -13.54
N ASP A 60 2.18 -0.21 -14.77
CA ASP A 60 1.02 -0.84 -15.38
C ASP A 60 0.56 -2.07 -14.58
N VAL A 61 1.49 -2.86 -14.06
CA VAL A 61 1.18 -3.98 -13.16
C VAL A 61 0.45 -3.48 -11.91
N ILE A 62 0.93 -2.41 -11.27
CA ILE A 62 0.30 -1.83 -10.08
C ILE A 62 -1.08 -1.26 -10.42
N ILE A 63 -1.18 -0.50 -11.53
CA ILE A 63 -2.43 0.16 -11.95
C ILE A 63 -3.51 -0.86 -12.26
N GLN A 64 -3.18 -1.98 -12.92
CA GLN A 64 -4.14 -3.04 -13.26
C GLN A 64 -4.74 -3.69 -12.01
N GLN A 65 -3.98 -3.85 -10.94
CA GLN A 65 -4.44 -4.43 -9.70
C GLN A 65 -5.24 -3.46 -8.82
N GLN A 66 -5.09 -2.15 -9.01
CA GLN A 66 -5.78 -1.09 -8.26
C GLN A 66 -5.67 -1.23 -6.71
N PRO A 67 -4.52 -1.55 -6.13
CA PRO A 67 -4.38 -1.67 -4.70
C PRO A 67 -4.65 -0.32 -3.99
N ASP A 68 -5.03 -0.35 -2.72
CA ASP A 68 -5.09 0.85 -1.89
C ASP A 68 -3.71 1.27 -1.42
N VAL A 69 -2.84 0.28 -1.22
CA VAL A 69 -1.47 0.47 -0.76
C VAL A 69 -0.57 -0.64 -1.29
N VAL A 70 0.68 -0.28 -1.63
CA VAL A 70 1.69 -1.19 -2.17
C VAL A 70 2.96 -1.13 -1.34
N ALA A 71 3.44 -2.28 -0.90
CA ALA A 71 4.77 -2.48 -0.34
C ALA A 71 5.73 -2.92 -1.46
N LEU A 72 6.77 -2.14 -1.71
CA LEU A 72 7.74 -2.37 -2.78
C LEU A 72 9.12 -2.69 -2.20
N GLN A 73 9.78 -3.69 -2.76
CA GLN A 73 11.13 -4.07 -2.41
C GLN A 73 12.07 -3.83 -3.59
N GLU A 74 13.36 -3.74 -3.30
CA GLU A 74 14.41 -3.51 -4.28
C GLU A 74 14.30 -2.21 -5.06
N LEU A 75 14.08 -1.11 -4.36
CA LEU A 75 14.00 0.22 -4.94
C LEU A 75 15.37 0.93 -4.92
N ASP A 76 15.75 1.47 -6.06
CA ASP A 76 16.87 2.40 -6.17
C ASP A 76 16.40 3.85 -6.03
N SER A 77 17.24 4.65 -5.38
CA SER A 77 17.13 6.10 -5.38
C SER A 77 18.45 6.72 -5.79
N MET A 78 18.49 7.34 -6.95
CA MET A 78 19.66 8.06 -7.49
C MET A 78 20.90 7.19 -7.72
N THR A 79 20.76 5.86 -7.88
CA THR A 79 21.89 4.97 -8.17
C THR A 79 22.33 5.10 -9.63
N GLY A 80 23.61 4.77 -9.89
CA GLY A 80 24.16 4.80 -11.26
C GLY A 80 23.46 3.80 -12.18
N ARG A 81 23.16 2.56 -11.68
CA ARG A 81 22.50 1.51 -12.48
C ARG A 81 21.09 1.88 -12.89
N SER A 82 20.40 2.72 -12.13
CA SER A 82 19.06 3.22 -12.44
C SER A 82 19.08 4.58 -13.16
N GLY A 83 20.22 5.02 -13.66
CA GLY A 83 20.38 6.27 -14.39
C GLY A 83 20.16 7.52 -13.53
N GLN A 84 20.49 7.45 -12.24
CA GLN A 84 20.32 8.53 -11.25
C GLN A 84 18.85 9.00 -11.15
N ARG A 85 17.91 8.06 -11.24
CA ARG A 85 16.49 8.32 -11.07
C ARG A 85 16.04 7.97 -9.65
N TYR A 86 15.05 8.70 -9.15
CA TYR A 86 14.33 8.34 -7.94
C TYR A 86 13.15 7.46 -8.32
N GLN A 87 13.35 6.13 -8.30
CA GLN A 87 12.41 5.16 -8.86
C GLN A 87 11.02 5.24 -8.24
N LEU A 88 10.94 5.42 -6.92
CA LEU A 88 9.65 5.49 -6.24
C LEU A 88 8.82 6.71 -6.69
N GLU A 89 9.47 7.85 -6.99
CA GLU A 89 8.79 9.03 -7.54
C GLU A 89 8.32 8.78 -8.98
N GLU A 90 9.15 8.10 -9.79
CA GLU A 90 8.78 7.71 -11.15
C GLU A 90 7.51 6.84 -11.16
N LEU A 91 7.41 5.90 -10.23
CA LEU A 91 6.22 5.06 -10.05
C LEU A 91 5.03 5.86 -9.48
N ALA A 92 5.28 6.74 -8.49
CA ALA A 92 4.24 7.56 -7.86
C ALA A 92 3.54 8.47 -8.86
N VAL A 93 4.29 9.12 -9.74
CA VAL A 93 3.73 9.99 -10.80
C VAL A 93 2.83 9.21 -11.76
N ARG A 94 3.22 8.00 -12.16
CA ARG A 94 2.47 7.15 -13.09
C ARG A 94 1.22 6.57 -12.46
N THR A 95 1.33 6.12 -11.21
CA THR A 95 0.23 5.51 -10.46
C THR A 95 -0.70 6.52 -9.81
N GLN A 96 -0.26 7.79 -9.67
CA GLN A 96 -0.91 8.85 -8.91
C GLN A 96 -1.06 8.51 -7.42
N TYR A 97 -0.08 7.80 -6.85
CA TYR A 97 0.00 7.44 -5.44
C TYR A 97 1.00 8.33 -4.70
N HIS A 98 0.88 8.38 -3.39
CA HIS A 98 1.81 9.09 -2.50
C HIS A 98 2.98 8.16 -2.16
N PRO A 99 4.25 8.57 -2.43
CA PRO A 99 5.43 7.75 -2.17
C PRO A 99 5.98 7.97 -0.75
N VAL A 100 6.44 6.89 -0.12
CA VAL A 100 7.28 6.94 1.08
C VAL A 100 8.43 5.97 0.90
N PHE A 101 9.66 6.47 0.92
CA PHE A 101 10.88 5.68 0.71
C PHE A 101 11.59 5.36 2.02
N GLY A 102 12.06 4.12 2.15
CA GLY A 102 12.87 3.62 3.25
C GLY A 102 14.24 3.17 2.75
N SER A 103 15.25 4.06 2.80
CA SER A 103 16.63 3.69 2.48
C SER A 103 17.16 2.66 3.49
N ALA A 104 17.78 1.61 2.99
CA ALA A 104 18.48 0.60 3.77
C ALA A 104 20.01 0.81 3.72
N ILE A 105 20.57 0.97 2.51
CA ILE A 105 22.01 1.11 2.28
C ILE A 105 22.33 2.22 1.30
N ASP A 106 23.57 2.72 1.37
CA ASP A 106 24.18 3.49 0.30
C ASP A 106 24.65 2.52 -0.79
N TYR A 107 24.30 2.80 -2.03
CA TYR A 107 24.58 1.91 -3.15
C TYR A 107 24.79 2.68 -4.44
N ASP A 108 25.87 2.39 -5.17
CA ASP A 108 26.17 2.89 -6.52
C ASP A 108 25.95 4.40 -6.70
N GLY A 109 26.40 5.19 -5.72
CA GLY A 109 26.29 6.66 -5.74
C GLY A 109 24.94 7.23 -5.30
N GLY A 110 23.99 6.38 -4.96
CA GLY A 110 22.68 6.70 -4.42
C GLY A 110 22.35 5.85 -3.21
N THR A 111 21.08 5.44 -3.06
CA THR A 111 20.63 4.56 -1.99
C THR A 111 19.71 3.47 -2.55
N TYR A 112 19.62 2.36 -1.82
CA TYR A 112 18.76 1.22 -2.12
C TYR A 112 17.93 0.85 -0.89
N GLY A 113 16.72 0.35 -1.10
CA GLY A 113 15.84 0.00 0.00
C GLY A 113 14.44 -0.45 -0.42
N VAL A 114 13.47 -0.08 0.40
CA VAL A 114 12.06 -0.41 0.21
C VAL A 114 11.22 0.85 0.07
N GLY A 115 9.98 0.72 -0.42
CA GLY A 115 9.06 1.84 -0.54
C GLY A 115 7.62 1.44 -0.30
N ILE A 116 6.81 2.44 0.01
CA ILE A 116 5.35 2.29 0.06
C ILE A 116 4.74 3.33 -0.87
N LEU A 117 3.82 2.87 -1.72
CA LEU A 117 2.90 3.71 -2.49
C LEU A 117 1.51 3.58 -1.89
N THR A 118 0.83 4.71 -1.68
CA THR A 118 -0.52 4.70 -1.07
C THR A 118 -1.45 5.70 -1.74
N ARG A 119 -2.73 5.34 -1.88
CA ARG A 119 -3.76 6.26 -2.41
C ARG A 119 -4.08 7.40 -1.46
N GLU A 120 -4.08 7.14 -0.17
CA GLU A 120 -4.32 8.18 0.83
C GLU A 120 -3.01 8.82 1.31
N LEU A 121 -3.08 10.08 1.71
CA LEU A 121 -1.92 10.79 2.23
C LEU A 121 -1.44 10.15 3.55
N PRO A 122 -0.15 9.75 3.64
CA PRO A 122 0.41 9.22 4.89
C PRO A 122 0.34 10.24 6.03
N LEU A 123 0.02 9.78 7.24
CA LEU A 123 0.01 10.62 8.45
C LEU A 123 1.42 10.77 9.03
N SER A 124 2.16 9.69 9.05
CA SER A 124 3.55 9.65 9.52
C SER A 124 4.32 8.49 8.91
N SER A 125 5.63 8.55 8.96
CA SER A 125 6.49 7.43 8.58
C SER A 125 7.75 7.37 9.43
N LYS A 126 8.31 6.18 9.58
CA LYS A 126 9.61 5.95 10.20
C LYS A 126 10.33 4.76 9.62
N ARG A 127 11.65 4.74 9.79
CA ARG A 127 12.51 3.65 9.40
C ARG A 127 13.13 3.03 10.65
N ILE A 128 13.14 1.72 10.70
CA ILE A 128 13.78 0.94 11.76
C ILE A 128 14.83 0.08 11.09
N PRO A 129 16.12 0.28 11.40
CA PRO A 129 17.17 -0.58 10.89
C PRO A 129 16.94 -2.02 11.33
N LEU A 130 17.06 -2.95 10.40
CA LEU A 130 17.04 -4.38 10.67
C LEU A 130 18.44 -4.95 10.43
N PRO A 131 18.82 -6.03 11.16
CA PRO A 131 20.08 -6.71 10.95
C PRO A 131 20.15 -7.33 9.55
N GLY A 132 21.38 -7.55 9.09
CA GLY A 132 21.70 -8.19 7.84
C GLY A 132 23.17 -7.97 7.47
N ASP A 133 23.76 -8.90 6.73
CA ASP A 133 25.06 -8.72 6.11
C ASP A 133 24.98 -7.57 5.09
N GLU A 134 23.88 -7.50 4.34
CA GLU A 134 23.42 -6.28 3.71
C GLU A 134 22.36 -5.64 4.63
N PRO A 135 22.62 -4.45 5.21
CA PRO A 135 21.68 -3.84 6.14
C PRO A 135 20.27 -3.71 5.56
N ARG A 136 19.28 -4.12 6.37
CA ARG A 136 17.86 -4.11 5.99
C ARG A 136 17.09 -3.02 6.74
N VAL A 137 15.86 -2.79 6.36
CA VAL A 137 15.00 -1.77 6.96
C VAL A 137 13.56 -2.24 7.05
N LEU A 138 12.90 -1.89 8.15
CA LEU A 138 11.45 -1.90 8.27
C LEU A 138 10.96 -0.46 8.05
N LEU A 139 10.31 -0.21 6.93
CA LEU A 139 9.64 1.04 6.66
C LEU A 139 8.21 0.96 7.19
N VAL A 140 7.87 1.81 8.16
CA VAL A 140 6.55 1.86 8.78
C VAL A 140 5.85 3.14 8.37
N VAL A 141 4.66 3.02 7.81
CA VAL A 141 3.83 4.14 7.35
C VAL A 141 2.48 4.09 8.05
N GLU A 142 2.15 5.16 8.76
CA GLU A 142 0.85 5.33 9.40
C GLU A 142 -0.14 5.94 8.41
N LEU A 143 -1.28 5.30 8.29
CA LEU A 143 -2.43 5.74 7.51
C LEU A 143 -3.61 6.00 8.46
N LYS A 144 -4.70 6.50 7.94
CA LYS A 144 -5.84 6.90 8.79
C LYS A 144 -6.34 5.74 9.65
N ASP A 145 -6.60 4.59 9.06
CA ASP A 145 -7.29 3.47 9.70
C ASP A 145 -6.39 2.26 9.97
N TYR A 146 -5.13 2.27 9.50
CA TYR A 146 -4.17 1.18 9.66
C TYR A 146 -2.73 1.68 9.55
N VAL A 147 -1.79 0.78 9.80
CA VAL A 147 -0.35 0.96 9.60
C VAL A 147 0.11 -0.11 8.62
N LEU A 148 0.91 0.26 7.62
CA LEU A 148 1.63 -0.70 6.78
C LEU A 148 3.12 -0.62 7.07
N ALA A 149 3.71 -1.77 7.36
CA ALA A 149 5.15 -1.98 7.44
C ALA A 149 5.62 -2.77 6.23
N CYS A 150 6.65 -2.26 5.53
CA CYS A 150 7.29 -2.89 4.39
C CYS A 150 8.72 -3.27 4.74
N THR A 151 9.12 -4.48 4.39
CA THR A 151 10.50 -4.96 4.56
C THR A 151 10.94 -5.84 3.41
N HIS A 152 12.26 -5.96 3.26
CA HIS A 152 12.95 -6.99 2.48
C HIS A 152 13.98 -7.59 3.43
N LEU A 153 13.71 -8.80 3.92
CA LEU A 153 14.55 -9.45 4.93
C LEU A 153 15.84 -10.00 4.30
N ASP A 154 16.82 -10.27 5.15
CA ASP A 154 18.12 -10.75 4.72
C ASP A 154 18.08 -12.18 4.16
N LEU A 155 19.10 -12.57 3.39
CA LEU A 155 19.25 -13.93 2.86
C LEU A 155 19.73 -14.91 3.92
N GLU A 156 20.39 -14.42 4.98
CA GLU A 156 20.88 -15.24 6.09
C GLU A 156 19.79 -15.48 7.15
N GLU A 157 19.54 -16.74 7.48
CA GLU A 157 18.49 -17.15 8.42
C GLU A 157 18.66 -16.49 9.80
N ALA A 158 19.89 -16.43 10.30
CA ALA A 158 20.17 -15.82 11.60
C ALA A 158 19.76 -14.35 11.67
N GLU A 159 19.99 -13.59 10.59
CA GLU A 159 19.66 -12.19 10.48
C GLU A 159 18.14 -11.98 10.32
N ARG A 160 17.48 -12.86 9.55
CA ARG A 160 16.01 -12.86 9.47
C ARG A 160 15.39 -13.11 10.84
N LEU A 161 15.87 -14.09 11.59
CA LEU A 161 15.38 -14.40 12.93
C LEU A 161 15.65 -13.26 13.92
N ALA A 162 16.81 -12.59 13.82
CA ALA A 162 17.14 -11.43 14.65
C ALA A 162 16.25 -10.20 14.34
N SER A 163 15.65 -10.13 13.16
CA SER A 163 14.70 -9.08 12.78
C SER A 163 13.33 -9.25 13.46
N VAL A 164 12.93 -10.48 13.82
CA VAL A 164 11.59 -10.76 14.36
C VAL A 164 11.26 -9.95 15.61
N PRO A 165 12.08 -9.90 16.67
CA PRO A 165 11.77 -9.14 17.87
C PRO A 165 11.60 -7.64 17.59
N LEU A 166 12.36 -7.06 16.66
CA LEU A 166 12.26 -5.64 16.28
C LEU A 166 10.94 -5.35 15.59
N ILE A 167 10.51 -6.23 14.69
CA ILE A 167 9.22 -6.14 13.99
C ILE A 167 8.06 -6.26 14.98
N VAL A 168 8.13 -7.22 15.90
CA VAL A 168 7.10 -7.46 16.92
C VAL A 168 7.01 -6.28 17.89
N GLU A 169 8.14 -5.79 18.39
CA GLU A 169 8.19 -4.61 19.27
C GLU A 169 7.55 -3.40 18.59
N GLU A 170 7.82 -3.21 17.32
CA GLU A 170 7.21 -2.12 16.57
C GLU A 170 5.70 -2.30 16.44
N ALA A 171 5.22 -3.49 16.07
CA ALA A 171 3.79 -3.76 15.93
C ALA A 171 3.02 -3.53 17.25
N GLN A 172 3.63 -3.83 18.40
CA GLN A 172 3.04 -3.64 19.74
C GLN A 172 2.79 -2.17 20.10
N ARG A 173 3.47 -1.23 19.46
CA ARG A 173 3.33 0.21 19.73
C ARG A 173 2.05 0.83 19.15
N TRP A 174 1.38 0.09 18.23
CA TRP A 174 0.24 0.62 17.49
C TRP A 174 -1.09 0.10 18.05
N GLN A 175 -2.05 1.01 18.16
CA GLN A 175 -3.44 0.66 18.49
C GLN A 175 -4.29 0.39 17.22
N LYS A 176 -3.79 0.80 16.06
CA LYS A 176 -4.39 0.55 14.74
C LYS A 176 -3.96 -0.82 14.22
N PRO A 177 -4.73 -1.45 13.31
CA PRO A 177 -4.30 -2.64 12.59
C PRO A 177 -2.91 -2.44 11.97
N PHE A 178 -1.96 -3.30 12.34
CA PHE A 178 -0.59 -3.26 11.85
C PHE A 178 -0.38 -4.41 10.85
N LEU A 179 -0.19 -4.02 9.59
CA LEU A 179 0.09 -4.92 8.48
C LEU A 179 1.60 -5.00 8.25
N LEU A 180 2.12 -6.19 8.01
CA LEU A 180 3.49 -6.45 7.61
C LEU A 180 3.48 -7.08 6.23
N ALA A 181 4.14 -6.46 5.26
CA ALA A 181 4.21 -6.94 3.89
C ALA A 181 5.65 -6.87 3.37
N GLY A 182 6.01 -7.77 2.46
CA GLY A 182 7.32 -7.75 1.83
C GLY A 182 7.81 -9.10 1.36
N ASP A 183 9.02 -9.06 0.83
CA ASP A 183 9.84 -10.22 0.54
C ASP A 183 10.57 -10.63 1.84
N TRP A 184 10.21 -11.79 2.38
CA TRP A 184 10.78 -12.27 3.63
C TRP A 184 11.94 -13.25 3.41
N ASN A 185 12.26 -13.54 2.15
CA ASN A 185 13.37 -14.42 1.74
C ASN A 185 13.36 -15.80 2.42
N ASP A 186 12.16 -16.31 2.75
CA ASP A 186 12.02 -17.61 3.40
C ASP A 186 10.69 -18.27 3.04
N THR A 187 10.68 -19.60 3.09
CA THR A 187 9.54 -20.43 2.70
C THR A 187 8.58 -20.70 3.86
N PRO A 188 7.34 -21.16 3.61
CA PRO A 188 6.31 -21.38 4.63
C PRO A 188 6.72 -22.27 5.81
N ASP A 189 7.61 -23.23 5.59
CA ASP A 189 8.03 -24.22 6.60
C ASP A 189 9.25 -23.76 7.44
N SER A 190 9.75 -22.55 7.20
CA SER A 190 10.96 -22.02 7.83
C SER A 190 10.80 -21.66 9.31
N GLN A 191 11.92 -21.52 9.99
CA GLN A 191 11.95 -21.03 11.38
C GLN A 191 11.46 -19.57 11.47
N LEU A 192 11.73 -18.74 10.46
CA LEU A 192 11.23 -17.38 10.39
C LEU A 192 9.71 -17.34 10.40
N LEU A 193 9.05 -18.12 9.52
CA LEU A 193 7.60 -18.15 9.44
C LEU A 193 6.98 -18.71 10.72
N GLN A 194 7.61 -19.72 11.34
CA GLN A 194 7.21 -20.23 12.64
C GLN A 194 7.29 -19.15 13.72
N ALA A 195 8.36 -18.36 13.76
CA ALA A 195 8.53 -17.28 14.73
C ALA A 195 7.54 -16.12 14.50
N LEU A 196 7.43 -15.63 13.26
CA LEU A 196 6.52 -14.53 12.93
C LEU A 196 5.05 -14.91 13.16
N THR A 197 4.64 -16.13 12.82
CA THR A 197 3.25 -16.58 12.99
C THR A 197 2.84 -16.81 14.44
N GLN A 198 3.75 -16.74 15.41
CA GLN A 198 3.37 -16.62 16.83
C GLN A 198 2.68 -15.27 17.10
N HIS A 199 3.06 -14.23 16.40
CA HIS A 199 2.63 -12.85 16.63
C HIS A 199 1.72 -12.29 15.53
N PHE A 200 1.84 -12.81 14.32
CA PHE A 200 1.09 -12.36 13.13
C PHE A 200 0.19 -13.47 12.60
N THR A 201 -0.91 -13.07 11.98
CA THR A 201 -1.75 -13.95 11.17
C THR A 201 -1.39 -13.69 9.70
N LEU A 202 -1.00 -14.74 8.97
CA LEU A 202 -0.82 -14.64 7.52
C LEU A 202 -2.17 -14.36 6.86
N LEU A 203 -2.20 -13.38 5.98
CA LEU A 203 -3.36 -12.99 5.18
C LEU A 203 -3.24 -13.52 3.75
N SER A 204 -2.03 -13.80 3.31
CA SER A 204 -1.72 -14.52 2.06
C SER A 204 -1.57 -16.01 2.33
N GLY A 205 -1.80 -16.82 1.29
CA GLY A 205 -1.50 -18.25 1.33
C GLY A 205 -0.04 -18.55 1.01
N ASP A 206 0.19 -19.75 0.50
CA ASP A 206 1.50 -20.34 0.18
C ASP A 206 1.75 -20.44 -1.33
N HIS A 207 1.05 -19.64 -2.14
CA HIS A 207 1.25 -19.65 -3.60
C HIS A 207 2.63 -19.08 -3.95
N PRO A 208 3.40 -19.78 -4.80
CA PRO A 208 4.73 -19.34 -5.20
C PRO A 208 4.72 -17.98 -5.91
N THR A 209 5.70 -17.13 -5.55
CA THR A 209 5.93 -15.81 -6.15
C THR A 209 7.25 -15.72 -6.90
N TYR A 210 8.19 -16.64 -6.65
CA TYR A 210 9.54 -16.64 -7.19
C TYR A 210 9.94 -18.00 -7.77
N PRO A 211 10.74 -18.06 -8.87
CA PRO A 211 10.98 -16.98 -9.84
C PRO A 211 9.74 -16.70 -10.69
N ALA A 212 9.58 -15.49 -11.22
CA ALA A 212 8.36 -15.05 -11.89
C ALA A 212 7.98 -15.87 -13.12
N ASP A 213 8.95 -16.33 -13.90
CA ASP A 213 8.74 -17.12 -15.13
C ASP A 213 8.28 -18.57 -14.86
N ALA A 214 8.70 -19.15 -13.72
CA ALA A 214 8.35 -20.51 -13.31
C ALA A 214 8.28 -20.64 -11.77
N PRO A 215 7.26 -20.06 -11.11
CA PRO A 215 7.20 -19.94 -9.67
C PRO A 215 7.28 -21.27 -8.93
N LYS A 216 8.14 -21.32 -7.90
CA LYS A 216 8.38 -22.51 -7.07
C LYS A 216 8.38 -22.18 -5.59
N ASP A 217 8.88 -20.97 -5.23
CA ASP A 217 9.09 -20.55 -3.87
C ASP A 217 8.09 -19.45 -3.50
N CYS A 218 7.39 -19.63 -2.38
CA CYS A 218 6.58 -18.60 -1.74
C CYS A 218 7.47 -17.89 -0.74
N ILE A 219 7.90 -16.66 -1.04
CA ILE A 219 8.80 -15.86 -0.21
C ILE A 219 8.29 -14.44 0.05
N ASP A 220 7.21 -14.05 -0.64
CA ASP A 220 6.52 -12.79 -0.46
C ASP A 220 5.24 -12.99 0.36
N TYR A 221 5.01 -12.15 1.36
CA TYR A 221 3.89 -12.32 2.30
C TYR A 221 3.21 -11.02 2.67
N VAL A 222 1.95 -11.14 3.06
CA VAL A 222 1.18 -10.13 3.78
C VAL A 222 0.62 -10.75 5.04
N ALA A 223 0.86 -10.11 6.18
CA ALA A 223 0.37 -10.56 7.48
C ALA A 223 -0.17 -9.39 8.31
N ILE A 224 -0.96 -9.69 9.33
CA ILE A 224 -1.47 -8.71 10.29
C ILE A 224 -1.10 -9.12 11.71
N TYR A 225 -0.79 -8.12 12.55
CA TYR A 225 -0.52 -8.35 13.97
C TYR A 225 -1.77 -8.89 14.67
N LYS A 226 -1.62 -9.98 15.42
CA LYS A 226 -2.76 -10.75 15.99
C LYS A 226 -3.65 -9.98 16.96
N ALA A 227 -3.12 -8.92 17.59
CA ALA A 227 -3.92 -8.11 18.50
C ALA A 227 -5.01 -7.29 17.76
N GLN A 228 -4.86 -7.08 16.44
CA GLN A 228 -5.81 -6.34 15.60
C GLN A 228 -6.19 -7.20 14.38
N PRO A 229 -7.06 -8.18 14.55
CA PRO A 229 -7.36 -9.15 13.49
C PRO A 229 -8.09 -8.51 12.29
N ALA A 230 -7.89 -9.09 11.12
CA ALA A 230 -8.66 -8.82 9.91
C ALA A 230 -9.19 -10.12 9.30
N GLU A 231 -10.22 -10.01 8.51
CA GLU A 231 -10.75 -11.10 7.69
C GLU A 231 -10.13 -11.02 6.29
N THR A 232 -9.46 -12.08 5.84
CA THR A 232 -9.04 -12.21 4.45
C THR A 232 -10.25 -12.53 3.58
N LEU A 233 -10.57 -11.65 2.64
CA LEU A 233 -11.66 -11.83 1.70
C LEU A 233 -11.18 -12.60 0.47
N GLU A 234 -9.98 -12.29 0.01
CA GLU A 234 -9.39 -12.85 -1.20
C GLU A 234 -7.88 -12.60 -1.20
N TYR A 235 -7.12 -13.49 -1.81
CA TYR A 235 -5.73 -13.23 -2.18
C TYR A 235 -5.40 -13.93 -3.50
N HIS A 236 -4.45 -13.38 -4.25
CA HIS A 236 -3.92 -14.01 -5.46
C HIS A 236 -2.50 -13.53 -5.76
N VAL A 237 -1.74 -14.37 -6.41
CA VAL A 237 -0.47 -14.02 -7.05
C VAL A 237 -0.79 -13.59 -8.48
N VAL A 238 -0.32 -12.41 -8.86
CA VAL A 238 -0.54 -11.87 -10.21
C VAL A 238 0.30 -12.67 -11.21
N GLU A 239 -0.31 -13.12 -12.30
CA GLU A 239 0.40 -13.82 -13.36
C GLU A 239 1.16 -12.82 -14.23
N GLU A 240 2.32 -12.37 -13.72
CA GLU A 240 3.22 -11.41 -14.36
C GLU A 240 4.64 -12.01 -14.41
N PRO A 241 5.03 -12.61 -15.56
CA PRO A 241 6.32 -13.32 -15.65
C PRO A 241 7.49 -12.45 -16.10
N GLU A 242 7.28 -11.18 -16.48
CA GLU A 242 8.26 -10.40 -17.22
C GLU A 242 8.74 -9.12 -16.49
N ALA A 243 7.87 -8.46 -15.72
CA ALA A 243 8.14 -7.14 -15.18
C ALA A 243 9.13 -7.13 -14.00
N SER A 244 9.33 -8.28 -13.35
CA SER A 244 10.33 -8.54 -12.30
C SER A 244 10.67 -10.03 -12.28
N ASP A 245 11.62 -10.45 -11.46
CA ASP A 245 11.86 -11.86 -11.14
C ASP A 245 10.96 -12.39 -10.02
N HIS A 246 10.16 -11.53 -9.38
CA HIS A 246 9.07 -11.90 -8.49
C HIS A 246 7.71 -11.59 -9.13
N ARG A 247 6.70 -12.38 -8.75
CA ARG A 247 5.30 -12.09 -9.06
C ARG A 247 4.67 -11.28 -7.93
N PRO A 248 3.88 -10.24 -8.25
CA PRO A 248 3.16 -9.49 -7.23
C PRO A 248 2.16 -10.35 -6.47
N LEU A 249 2.04 -10.11 -5.18
CA LEU A 249 1.01 -10.71 -4.32
C LEU A 249 0.00 -9.65 -3.91
N VAL A 250 -1.29 -9.93 -4.12
CA VAL A 250 -2.41 -9.04 -3.76
C VAL A 250 -3.31 -9.72 -2.76
N VAL A 251 -3.65 -8.99 -1.70
CA VAL A 251 -4.55 -9.46 -0.64
C VAL A 251 -5.63 -8.44 -0.40
N ARG A 252 -6.90 -8.85 -0.43
CA ARG A 252 -8.03 -8.04 -0.06
C ARG A 252 -8.57 -8.48 1.30
N ILE A 253 -8.65 -7.53 2.22
CA ILE A 253 -9.03 -7.77 3.60
C ILE A 253 -10.16 -6.84 4.05
N LYS A 254 -10.87 -7.28 5.09
CA LYS A 254 -11.76 -6.44 5.87
C LYS A 254 -11.13 -6.20 7.23
N LEU A 255 -10.80 -4.94 7.52
CA LEU A 255 -10.28 -4.55 8.83
C LEU A 255 -11.41 -4.53 9.86
N SER A 256 -11.16 -5.09 11.04
CA SER A 256 -12.01 -4.90 12.20
C SER A 256 -11.65 -3.56 12.84
N ILE A 257 -12.30 -2.49 12.40
CA ILE A 257 -12.14 -1.17 13.03
C ILE A 257 -13.05 -1.18 14.25
N GLY A 258 -12.47 -1.09 15.44
CA GLY A 258 -13.23 -0.97 16.69
C GLY A 258 -14.12 0.28 16.65
N GLU A 259 -15.37 0.14 17.10
CA GLU A 259 -16.31 1.23 17.31
C GLU A 259 -15.85 2.19 18.41
#